data_92bc58f26f396ce763bb29a28ba7526a
#
_entry.id   92bc58f26f396ce763bb29a28ba7526a
#
_cell.length_a   1.000
_cell.length_b   1.000
_cell.length_c   1.000
_cell.angle_alpha   90.00
_cell.angle_beta   90.00
_cell.angle_gamma   90.00
#
_symmetry.space_group_name_H-M   'P 1'
#
loop_
_entity.id
_entity.type
_entity.pdbx_description
1 polymer ?
#
loop_
_entity_poly.entity_id
_entity_poly.type
_entity_poly.pdbx_seq_one_letter_code
_entity_poly.pdbx_strand_id
1 'polypeptide(L)'
;MFYWLFFEKLLRYYGPFNVFRYHTFRTAGASLTALFLAIGLGPWMIRKLRELNFGQHIREEGPQSHQKKAGTPTMGGVLIVISIVAPTLLWARLDNPNVWVAIFSVVSFGLIGFWDDYTKIARKRNLGLTARQKLQW
;
A
#
# COMPACT_ATOMS: atom_id res chain seq x y z
N MET A 1 8.89 -15.49 -2.17
CA MET A 1 8.90 -16.04 -3.55
C MET A 1 10.31 -16.10 -4.11
N PHE A 2 11.02 -14.97 -4.27
CA PHE A 2 12.41 -14.96 -4.76
C PHE A 2 13.37 -15.78 -3.91
N TYR A 3 13.23 -15.81 -2.58
CA TYR A 3 14.02 -16.66 -1.71
C TYR A 3 13.92 -18.13 -2.12
N TRP A 4 12.71 -18.66 -2.30
CA TRP A 4 12.50 -20.05 -2.69
C TRP A 4 13.02 -20.34 -4.11
N LEU A 5 12.75 -19.43 -5.07
CA LEU A 5 13.16 -19.61 -6.45
C LEU A 5 14.69 -19.55 -6.61
N PHE A 6 15.33 -18.51 -6.08
CA PHE A 6 16.75 -18.26 -6.29
C PHE A 6 17.63 -19.03 -5.31
N PHE A 7 17.23 -19.13 -4.06
CA PHE A 7 18.03 -19.83 -3.05
C PHE A 7 17.84 -21.35 -3.10
N GLU A 8 16.63 -21.86 -3.16
CA GLU A 8 16.40 -23.30 -3.10
C GLU A 8 16.56 -24.01 -4.46
N LYS A 9 16.11 -23.38 -5.56
CA LYS A 9 16.18 -24.01 -6.88
C LYS A 9 17.42 -23.64 -7.68
N LEU A 10 17.79 -22.36 -7.78
CA LEU A 10 18.87 -21.91 -8.65
C LEU A 10 20.25 -21.93 -8.00
N LEU A 11 20.36 -21.89 -6.67
CA LEU A 11 21.66 -22.00 -5.98
C LEU A 11 22.44 -23.25 -6.38
N ARG A 12 21.72 -24.33 -6.73
CA ARG A 12 22.33 -25.59 -7.19
C ARG A 12 23.11 -25.42 -8.49
N TYR A 13 22.82 -24.39 -9.30
CA TYR A 13 23.46 -24.15 -10.61
C TYR A 13 24.39 -22.93 -10.59
N TYR A 14 24.19 -21.93 -9.72
CA TYR A 14 24.98 -20.70 -9.72
C TYR A 14 25.24 -20.19 -8.30
N GLY A 15 26.53 -20.21 -7.88
CA GLY A 15 26.99 -19.74 -6.57
C GLY A 15 26.60 -18.31 -6.16
N PRO A 16 26.56 -17.31 -7.09
CA PRO A 16 26.16 -15.93 -6.76
C PRO A 16 24.79 -15.77 -6.12
N PHE A 17 23.85 -16.69 -6.36
CA PHE A 17 22.51 -16.63 -5.76
C PHE A 17 22.47 -16.85 -4.24
N ASN A 18 23.60 -17.23 -3.63
CA ASN A 18 23.71 -17.32 -2.17
C ASN A 18 23.44 -15.98 -1.45
N VAL A 19 23.55 -14.85 -2.15
CA VAL A 19 23.24 -13.52 -1.60
C VAL A 19 21.78 -13.40 -1.12
N PHE A 20 20.83 -14.11 -1.71
CA PHE A 20 19.44 -14.15 -1.31
C PHE A 20 19.20 -14.80 0.07
N ARG A 21 20.19 -15.49 0.63
CA ARG A 21 20.17 -16.00 2.01
C ARG A 21 20.17 -14.86 3.03
N TYR A 22 20.89 -13.78 2.75
CA TYR A 22 21.10 -12.70 3.69
C TYR A 22 19.84 -11.81 3.83
N HIS A 23 19.42 -11.58 5.08
CA HIS A 23 18.26 -10.72 5.36
C HIS A 23 18.48 -9.30 4.86
N THR A 24 19.68 -8.72 5.07
CA THR A 24 20.04 -7.37 4.62
C THR A 24 19.85 -7.19 3.12
N PHE A 25 20.29 -8.15 2.31
CA PHE A 25 20.11 -8.08 0.85
C PHE A 25 18.62 -8.09 0.47
N ARG A 26 17.83 -8.97 1.09
CA ARG A 26 16.40 -9.05 0.82
C ARG A 26 15.64 -7.80 1.28
N THR A 27 16.04 -7.22 2.42
CA THR A 27 15.44 -5.97 2.91
C THR A 27 15.77 -4.81 1.98
N ALA A 28 17.01 -4.68 1.53
CA ALA A 28 17.40 -3.67 0.56
C ALA A 28 16.63 -3.83 -0.77
N GLY A 29 16.55 -5.07 -1.29
CA GLY A 29 15.78 -5.37 -2.49
C GLY A 29 14.29 -5.07 -2.35
N ALA A 30 13.69 -5.42 -1.22
CA ALA A 30 12.30 -5.10 -0.93
C ALA A 30 12.05 -3.59 -0.87
N SER A 31 12.94 -2.84 -0.20
CA SER A 31 12.84 -1.38 -0.09
C SER A 31 12.96 -0.70 -1.46
N LEU A 32 13.93 -1.11 -2.27
CA LEU A 32 14.07 -0.58 -3.64
C LEU A 32 12.84 -0.92 -4.51
N THR A 33 12.35 -2.16 -4.43
CA THR A 33 11.16 -2.57 -5.17
C THR A 33 9.94 -1.75 -4.74
N ALA A 34 9.75 -1.52 -3.44
CA ALA A 34 8.67 -0.68 -2.90
C ALA A 34 8.78 0.76 -3.42
N LEU A 35 9.99 1.33 -3.41
CA LEU A 35 10.25 2.68 -3.91
C LEU A 35 9.92 2.80 -5.42
N PHE A 36 10.39 1.86 -6.23
CA PHE A 36 10.11 1.87 -7.67
C PHE A 36 8.62 1.67 -7.97
N LEU A 37 7.93 0.81 -7.21
CA LEU A 37 6.48 0.66 -7.33
C LEU A 37 5.75 1.95 -6.97
N ALA A 38 6.12 2.60 -5.87
CA ALA A 38 5.50 3.85 -5.44
C ALA A 38 5.70 4.97 -6.47
N ILE A 39 6.92 5.13 -7.00
CA ILE A 39 7.24 6.16 -8.00
C ILE A 39 6.57 5.83 -9.35
N GLY A 40 6.61 4.57 -9.79
CA GLY A 40 6.09 4.16 -11.09
C GLY A 40 4.56 4.13 -11.14
N LEU A 41 3.92 3.56 -10.11
CA LEU A 41 2.46 3.46 -10.04
C LEU A 41 1.79 4.74 -9.54
N GLY A 42 2.51 5.57 -8.78
CA GLY A 42 1.98 6.79 -8.18
C GLY A 42 1.29 7.72 -9.18
N PRO A 43 1.97 8.19 -10.24
CA PRO A 43 1.37 9.10 -11.23
C PRO A 43 0.16 8.49 -11.95
N TRP A 44 0.21 7.20 -12.25
CA TRP A 44 -0.90 6.48 -12.88
C TRP A 44 -2.10 6.39 -11.92
N MET A 45 -1.86 6.01 -10.68
CA MET A 45 -2.90 5.90 -9.65
C MET A 45 -3.56 7.25 -9.37
N ILE A 46 -2.76 8.32 -9.23
CA ILE A 46 -3.27 9.68 -9.00
C ILE A 46 -4.16 10.12 -10.16
N ARG A 47 -3.76 9.89 -11.41
CA ARG A 47 -4.58 10.21 -12.57
C ARG A 47 -5.89 9.44 -12.55
N LYS A 48 -5.82 8.13 -12.30
CA LYS A 48 -7.00 7.26 -12.28
C LYS A 48 -8.00 7.66 -11.18
N LEU A 49 -7.50 7.99 -9.99
CA LEU A 49 -8.33 8.48 -8.88
C LEU A 49 -8.98 9.84 -9.20
N ARG A 50 -8.28 10.72 -9.93
CA ARG A 50 -8.86 12.00 -10.40
C ARG A 50 -9.95 11.79 -11.45
N GLU A 51 -9.71 10.91 -12.44
CA GLU A 51 -10.70 10.58 -13.48
C GLU A 51 -12.00 10.03 -12.88
N LEU A 52 -11.90 9.23 -11.81
CA LEU A 52 -13.04 8.68 -11.10
C LEU A 52 -13.76 9.70 -10.19
N ASN A 53 -13.37 10.98 -10.25
CA ASN A 53 -13.94 12.04 -9.41
C ASN A 53 -13.87 11.74 -7.90
N PHE A 54 -12.87 11.00 -7.46
CA PHE A 54 -12.60 10.76 -6.03
C PHE A 54 -11.95 11.98 -5.37
N GLY A 55 -12.33 13.19 -5.80
CA GLY A 55 -11.90 14.44 -5.18
C GLY A 55 -12.69 14.73 -3.91
N GLN A 56 -12.02 15.29 -2.90
CA GLN A 56 -12.72 15.78 -1.71
C GLN A 56 -13.68 16.90 -2.08
N HIS A 57 -14.94 16.78 -1.69
CA HIS A 57 -15.86 17.91 -1.62
C HIS A 57 -15.41 18.78 -0.45
N ILE A 58 -14.84 19.94 -0.77
CA ILE A 58 -14.43 20.92 0.24
C ILE A 58 -15.66 21.69 0.65
N ARG A 59 -15.88 21.83 1.98
CA ARG A 59 -16.84 22.76 2.53
C ARG A 59 -16.48 24.16 2.06
N GLU A 60 -17.44 24.87 1.44
CA GLU A 60 -17.27 26.26 1.00
C GLU A 60 -16.97 27.22 2.16
N GLU A 61 -17.28 26.83 3.40
CA GLU A 61 -17.11 27.61 4.63
C GLU A 61 -15.76 27.39 5.34
N GLY A 62 -14.77 26.71 4.71
CA GLY A 62 -13.46 26.44 5.32
C GLY A 62 -12.43 27.54 5.07
N PRO A 63 -11.36 27.63 5.92
CA PRO A 63 -10.24 28.57 5.71
C PRO A 63 -9.64 28.42 4.32
N GLN A 64 -9.23 29.54 3.69
CA GLN A 64 -8.66 29.58 2.32
C GLN A 64 -7.46 28.63 2.10
N SER A 65 -6.73 28.26 3.16
CA SER A 65 -5.66 27.25 3.10
C SER A 65 -6.16 25.85 2.72
N HIS A 66 -7.43 25.52 2.97
CA HIS A 66 -8.06 24.27 2.59
C HIS A 66 -8.52 24.22 1.14
N GLN A 67 -8.75 25.38 0.51
CA GLN A 67 -9.12 25.47 -0.90
C GLN A 67 -7.95 25.06 -1.82
N LYS A 68 -6.69 25.23 -1.40
CA LYS A 68 -5.51 24.75 -2.13
C LYS A 68 -5.40 23.23 -2.22
N LYS A 69 -6.16 22.48 -1.41
CA LYS A 69 -6.27 21.02 -1.45
C LYS A 69 -7.43 20.51 -2.30
N ALA A 70 -8.17 21.42 -2.95
CA ALA A 70 -9.19 21.06 -3.91
C ALA A 70 -8.57 20.22 -5.04
N GLY A 71 -9.14 19.05 -5.31
CA GLY A 71 -8.63 18.14 -6.35
C GLY A 71 -7.51 17.18 -5.92
N THR A 72 -7.11 17.17 -4.64
CA THR A 72 -6.23 16.11 -4.13
C THR A 72 -7.07 14.82 -4.01
N PRO A 73 -6.72 13.73 -4.71
CA PRO A 73 -7.49 12.51 -4.63
C PRO A 73 -7.38 11.89 -3.23
N THR A 74 -8.52 11.42 -2.70
CA THR A 74 -8.57 10.51 -1.56
C THR A 74 -8.17 9.11 -2.02
N MET A 75 -7.95 8.16 -1.11
CA MET A 75 -7.55 6.77 -1.38
C MET A 75 -6.09 6.55 -1.78
N GLY A 76 -5.17 7.50 -1.55
CA GLY A 76 -3.74 7.29 -1.73
C GLY A 76 -3.17 6.13 -0.89
N GLY A 77 -3.84 5.75 0.19
CA GLY A 77 -3.49 4.62 1.05
C GLY A 77 -3.43 3.27 0.32
N VAL A 78 -4.21 3.09 -0.74
CA VAL A 78 -4.18 1.87 -1.57
C VAL A 78 -2.81 1.67 -2.19
N LEU A 79 -2.19 2.75 -2.71
CA LEU A 79 -0.84 2.69 -3.27
C LEU A 79 0.18 2.28 -2.20
N ILE A 80 0.05 2.81 -0.99
CA ILE A 80 0.95 2.46 0.14
C ILE A 80 0.83 0.98 0.46
N VAL A 81 -0.40 0.44 0.60
CA VAL A 81 -0.63 -0.98 0.88
C VAL A 81 -0.03 -1.87 -0.23
N ILE A 82 -0.25 -1.54 -1.49
CA ILE A 82 0.33 -2.28 -2.62
C ILE A 82 1.87 -2.23 -2.57
N SER A 83 2.44 -1.05 -2.31
CA SER A 83 3.90 -0.85 -2.25
C SER A 83 4.56 -1.55 -1.07
N ILE A 84 3.81 -1.93 -0.04
CA ILE A 84 4.31 -2.73 1.09
C ILE A 84 4.10 -4.23 0.82
N VAL A 85 2.89 -4.63 0.44
CA VAL A 85 2.51 -6.05 0.33
C VAL A 85 3.22 -6.73 -0.83
N ALA A 86 3.27 -6.11 -2.01
CA ALA A 86 3.88 -6.73 -3.18
C ALA A 86 5.39 -7.03 -3.01
N PRO A 87 6.24 -6.09 -2.56
CA PRO A 87 7.65 -6.40 -2.26
C PRO A 87 7.80 -7.42 -1.13
N THR A 88 6.94 -7.38 -0.11
CA THR A 88 6.98 -8.36 0.98
C THR A 88 6.74 -9.76 0.45
N LEU A 89 5.74 -9.98 -0.40
CA LEU A 89 5.48 -11.27 -1.03
C LEU A 89 6.62 -11.75 -1.94
N LEU A 90 7.31 -10.82 -2.60
CA LEU A 90 8.43 -11.16 -3.50
C LEU A 90 9.70 -11.54 -2.73
N TRP A 91 10.06 -10.78 -1.68
CA TRP A 91 11.37 -10.86 -1.03
C TRP A 91 11.36 -11.57 0.32
N ALA A 92 10.22 -11.63 1.03
CA ALA A 92 10.14 -12.27 2.32
C ALA A 92 10.16 -13.80 2.21
N ARG A 93 10.50 -14.45 3.32
CA ARG A 93 10.36 -15.89 3.51
C ARG A 93 8.91 -16.21 3.84
N LEU A 94 8.18 -16.73 2.87
CA LEU A 94 6.76 -17.05 3.00
C LEU A 94 6.48 -18.29 3.86
N ASP A 95 7.52 -19.05 4.20
CA ASP A 95 7.49 -20.15 5.17
C ASP A 95 7.39 -19.68 6.64
N ASN A 96 7.69 -18.40 6.90
CA ASN A 96 7.58 -17.83 8.23
C ASN A 96 6.16 -17.31 8.48
N PRO A 97 5.42 -17.84 9.49
CA PRO A 97 4.06 -17.42 9.79
C PRO A 97 3.95 -15.94 10.20
N ASN A 98 5.00 -15.36 10.79
CA ASN A 98 5.00 -13.96 11.19
C ASN A 98 4.87 -13.00 9.99
N VAL A 99 5.35 -13.40 8.81
CA VAL A 99 5.19 -12.63 7.57
C VAL A 99 3.71 -12.53 7.19
N TRP A 100 2.98 -13.62 7.32
CA TRP A 100 1.55 -13.66 7.04
C TRP A 100 0.73 -12.84 8.02
N VAL A 101 1.08 -12.89 9.32
CA VAL A 101 0.46 -12.03 10.34
C VAL A 101 0.67 -10.55 10.01
N ALA A 102 1.90 -10.15 9.63
CA ALA A 102 2.20 -8.79 9.25
C ALA A 102 1.42 -8.35 7.99
N ILE A 103 1.38 -9.18 6.94
CA ILE A 103 0.61 -8.90 5.72
C ILE A 103 -0.87 -8.77 6.05
N PHE A 104 -1.42 -9.71 6.83
CA PHE A 104 -2.81 -9.68 7.22
C PHE A 104 -3.18 -8.39 7.98
N SER A 105 -2.32 -7.97 8.91
CA SER A 105 -2.51 -6.72 9.65
C SER A 105 -2.53 -5.50 8.73
N VAL A 106 -1.54 -5.39 7.84
CA VAL A 106 -1.45 -4.25 6.88
C VAL A 106 -2.68 -4.22 5.96
N VAL A 107 -3.09 -5.38 5.44
CA VAL A 107 -4.27 -5.47 4.55
C VAL A 107 -5.55 -5.15 5.31
N SER A 108 -5.73 -5.66 6.53
CA SER A 108 -6.93 -5.39 7.34
C SER A 108 -7.09 -3.90 7.65
N PHE A 109 -6.03 -3.24 8.15
CA PHE A 109 -6.07 -1.79 8.38
C PHE A 109 -6.21 -0.99 7.09
N GLY A 110 -5.59 -1.47 6.00
CA GLY A 110 -5.75 -0.89 4.67
C GLY A 110 -7.19 -0.95 4.17
N LEU A 111 -7.89 -2.05 4.40
CA LEU A 111 -9.30 -2.22 4.04
C LEU A 111 -10.22 -1.31 4.86
N ILE A 112 -9.95 -1.15 6.16
CA ILE A 112 -10.71 -0.22 7.01
C ILE A 112 -10.55 1.22 6.49
N GLY A 113 -9.31 1.63 6.17
CA GLY A 113 -9.05 2.95 5.58
C GLY A 113 -9.70 3.14 4.21
N PHE A 114 -9.63 2.12 3.36
CA PHE A 114 -10.29 2.11 2.06
C PHE A 114 -11.82 2.26 2.19
N TRP A 115 -12.43 1.53 3.12
CA TRP A 115 -13.86 1.59 3.37
C TRP A 115 -14.30 2.96 3.92
N ASP A 116 -13.49 3.57 4.80
CA ASP A 116 -13.74 4.93 5.30
C ASP A 116 -13.72 5.95 4.16
N ASP A 117 -12.73 5.88 3.28
CA ASP A 117 -12.63 6.77 2.12
C ASP A 117 -13.73 6.51 1.09
N TYR A 118 -14.05 5.25 0.83
CA TYR A 118 -15.14 4.87 -0.07
C TYR A 118 -16.51 5.40 0.42
N THR A 119 -16.79 5.30 1.72
CA THR A 119 -18.06 5.80 2.28
C THR A 119 -18.19 7.33 2.20
N LYS A 120 -17.07 8.07 2.34
CA LYS A 120 -17.05 9.53 2.14
C LYS A 120 -17.45 9.90 0.71
N ILE A 121 -16.91 9.16 -0.27
CA ILE A 121 -17.18 9.39 -1.69
C ILE A 121 -18.61 9.00 -2.05
N ALA A 122 -19.03 7.78 -1.67
CA ALA A 122 -20.34 7.24 -2.03
C ALA A 122 -21.49 8.08 -1.43
N ARG A 123 -21.28 8.64 -0.23
CA ARG A 123 -22.29 9.46 0.45
C ARG A 123 -22.19 10.96 0.16
N LYS A 124 -21.20 11.39 -0.64
CA LYS A 124 -20.90 12.81 -0.91
C LYS A 124 -20.83 13.66 0.37
N ARG A 125 -20.36 13.09 1.47
CA ARG A 125 -20.26 13.72 2.79
C ARG A 125 -18.82 13.62 3.29
N ASN A 126 -18.34 14.69 3.94
CA ASN A 126 -17.01 14.72 4.56
C ASN A 126 -16.89 13.82 5.82
N LEU A 127 -18.01 13.20 6.25
CA LEU A 127 -18.06 12.29 7.39
C LEU A 127 -17.96 10.85 6.88
N GLY A 128 -16.80 10.23 7.12
CA GLY A 128 -16.59 8.79 6.93
C GLY A 128 -17.25 7.94 8.02
N LEU A 129 -16.67 6.81 8.36
CA LEU A 129 -17.12 5.97 9.46
C LEU A 129 -17.08 6.73 10.80
N THR A 130 -18.11 6.55 11.64
CA THR A 130 -18.12 7.14 12.98
C THR A 130 -17.01 6.53 13.85
N ALA A 131 -16.56 7.27 14.89
CA ALA A 131 -15.51 6.79 15.79
C ALA A 131 -15.86 5.43 16.42
N ARG A 132 -17.14 5.20 16.76
CA ARG A 132 -17.61 3.91 17.28
C ARG A 132 -17.48 2.79 16.26
N GLN A 133 -17.79 3.03 14.99
CA GLN A 133 -17.65 2.05 13.93
C GLN A 133 -16.18 1.71 13.66
N LYS A 134 -15.26 2.68 13.77
CA LYS A 134 -13.80 2.43 13.64
C LYS A 134 -13.21 1.60 14.77
N LEU A 135 -13.82 1.65 15.97
CA LEU A 135 -13.35 0.89 17.13
C LEU A 135 -13.95 -0.53 17.19
N GLN A 136 -14.96 -0.84 16.41
CA GLN A 136 -15.60 -2.16 16.38
C GLN A 136 -14.97 -3.11 15.35
N TRP A 137 -14.08 -2.59 14.50
CA TRP A 137 -13.29 -3.34 13.51
C TRP A 137 -11.83 -3.45 13.91
#